data_0770240ae0889726ff8e188a738c0eb3
#
_entry.id   0770240ae0889726ff8e188a738c0eb3
#
_cell.length_a   1.000
_cell.length_b   1.000
_cell.length_c   1.000
_cell.angle_alpha   90.00
_cell.angle_beta   90.00
_cell.angle_gamma   90.00
#
_symmetry.space_group_name_H-M   'P 1'
#
loop_
_entity.id
_entity.type
_entity.pdbx_description
1 polymer ?
#
loop_
_entity_poly.entity_id
_entity_poly.type
_entity_poly.pdbx_seq_one_letter_code
_entity_poly.pdbx_strand_id
1 'polypeptide(L)'
;MKILLTNDDGIYAPGLRALRLELMKLGTVTVVAPATEQSAAGHSITLLTPLLVQEVRDEEQEFLGWAVEGRPADCVKLALQELLAEPPDLLVSGLNAGSNAGINVLYSGTVAAAVEGAFYRQTAVACSLEYDKKIHDFPTAARYARQVVEQIVAHHPGPGWRAMICSITRRASSAARGKLSGRTSVYSSDTAMLTWR
;
A
#
# COMPACT_ATOMS: atom_id res chain seq x y z
N MET A 1 14.65 1.17 -8.85
CA MET A 1 13.56 0.24 -8.52
C MET A 1 12.26 0.80 -9.06
N LYS A 2 11.41 -0.01 -9.70
CA LYS A 2 10.08 0.37 -10.19
C LYS A 2 9.04 -0.07 -9.15
N ILE A 3 8.23 0.86 -8.68
CA ILE A 3 7.26 0.62 -7.60
C ILE A 3 5.87 0.91 -8.14
N LEU A 4 4.96 -0.07 -8.04
CA LEU A 4 3.54 0.14 -8.21
C LEU A 4 2.95 0.51 -6.84
N LEU A 5 2.29 1.66 -6.77
CA LEU A 5 1.61 2.14 -5.56
C LEU A 5 0.11 2.18 -5.79
N THR A 6 -0.64 1.61 -4.87
CA THR A 6 -2.12 1.62 -4.83
C THR A 6 -2.63 1.85 -3.42
N ASN A 7 -3.95 1.94 -3.24
CA ASN A 7 -4.63 2.00 -1.93
C ASN A 7 -6.12 1.62 -2.07
N ASP A 8 -6.90 1.79 -1.02
CA ASP A 8 -8.36 1.72 -1.01
C ASP A 8 -9.02 3.06 -0.61
N ASP A 9 -8.25 4.03 -0.10
CA ASP A 9 -8.75 5.37 0.26
C ASP A 9 -8.96 6.30 -0.95
N GLY A 10 -8.49 5.88 -2.16
CA GLY A 10 -8.58 6.64 -3.40
C GLY A 10 -7.30 7.38 -3.77
N ILE A 11 -7.18 7.73 -5.07
CA ILE A 11 -5.94 8.29 -5.66
C ILE A 11 -5.52 9.64 -5.05
N TYR A 12 -6.45 10.42 -4.52
CA TYR A 12 -6.17 11.71 -3.90
C TYR A 12 -5.99 11.64 -2.38
N ALA A 13 -6.00 10.44 -1.80
CA ALA A 13 -5.89 10.27 -0.36
C ALA A 13 -4.56 10.79 0.19
N PRO A 14 -4.57 11.51 1.34
CA PRO A 14 -3.36 12.07 1.92
C PRO A 14 -2.35 11.01 2.34
N GLY A 15 -2.80 9.81 2.74
CA GLY A 15 -1.95 8.67 3.05
C GLY A 15 -1.16 8.17 1.83
N LEU A 16 -1.83 8.06 0.67
CA LEU A 16 -1.21 7.68 -0.60
C LEU A 16 -0.15 8.69 -1.01
N ARG A 17 -0.49 9.99 -0.95
CA ARG A 17 0.44 11.08 -1.28
C ARG A 17 1.69 11.05 -0.40
N ALA A 18 1.52 10.93 0.91
CA ALA A 18 2.64 10.86 1.85
C ALA A 18 3.54 9.65 1.56
N LEU A 19 2.95 8.49 1.31
CA LEU A 19 3.67 7.27 1.00
C LEU A 19 4.41 7.37 -0.35
N ARG A 20 3.78 7.93 -1.38
CA ARG A 20 4.43 8.19 -2.69
C ARG A 20 5.72 9.00 -2.52
N LEU A 21 5.66 10.12 -1.81
CA LEU A 21 6.82 11.00 -1.59
C LEU A 21 8.00 10.28 -0.90
N GLU A 22 7.72 9.39 0.03
CA GLU A 22 8.75 8.60 0.68
C GLU A 22 9.29 7.49 -0.22
N LEU A 23 8.43 6.80 -0.97
CA LEU A 23 8.83 5.72 -1.88
C LEU A 23 9.61 6.23 -3.11
N MET A 24 9.39 7.46 -3.54
CA MET A 24 10.18 8.10 -4.61
C MET A 24 11.66 8.21 -4.26
N LYS A 25 12.04 8.14 -2.98
CA LYS A 25 13.44 8.08 -2.53
C LYS A 25 14.10 6.72 -2.82
N LEU A 26 13.30 5.68 -3.13
CA LEU A 26 13.76 4.32 -3.44
C LEU A 26 13.77 4.04 -4.95
N GLY A 27 13.01 4.78 -5.73
CA GLY A 27 12.91 4.58 -7.17
C GLY A 27 11.75 5.30 -7.83
N THR A 28 11.40 4.85 -9.02
CA THR A 28 10.26 5.39 -9.78
C THR A 28 8.97 4.80 -9.24
N VAL A 29 8.01 5.66 -8.90
CA VAL A 29 6.70 5.27 -8.38
C VAL A 29 5.63 5.57 -9.41
N THR A 30 4.89 4.55 -9.81
CA THR A 30 3.69 4.68 -10.62
C THR A 30 2.48 4.40 -9.75
N VAL A 31 1.50 5.30 -9.77
CA VAL A 31 0.26 5.15 -8.99
C VAL A 31 -0.83 4.58 -9.88
N VAL A 32 -1.50 3.51 -9.43
CA VAL A 32 -2.76 3.03 -10.00
C VAL A 32 -3.71 2.75 -8.83
N ALA A 33 -4.71 3.59 -8.66
CA ALA A 33 -5.55 3.57 -7.47
C ALA A 33 -7.02 3.83 -7.80
N PRO A 34 -7.97 3.43 -6.94
CA PRO A 34 -9.36 3.76 -7.12
C PRO A 34 -9.59 5.27 -7.26
N ALA A 35 -10.49 5.66 -8.16
CA ALA A 35 -10.88 7.06 -8.33
C ALA A 35 -11.50 7.65 -7.06
N THR A 36 -12.21 6.81 -6.28
CA THR A 36 -12.88 7.16 -5.02
C THR A 36 -12.60 6.11 -3.96
N GLU A 37 -12.82 6.47 -2.69
CA GLU A 37 -12.68 5.56 -1.55
C GLU A 37 -13.50 4.26 -1.72
N GLN A 38 -12.88 3.11 -1.39
CA GLN A 38 -13.41 1.77 -1.50
C GLN A 38 -13.33 1.01 -0.17
N SER A 39 -13.74 1.66 0.92
CA SER A 39 -13.70 1.07 2.27
C SER A 39 -14.47 -0.25 2.37
N ALA A 40 -13.92 -1.20 3.13
CA ALA A 40 -14.50 -2.53 3.36
C ALA A 40 -14.81 -3.33 2.09
N ALA A 41 -14.10 -3.07 0.98
CA ALA A 41 -14.28 -3.79 -0.26
C ALA A 41 -13.82 -5.26 -0.20
N GLY A 42 -12.98 -5.61 0.79
CA GLY A 42 -12.34 -6.93 0.86
C GLY A 42 -11.58 -7.27 -0.41
N HIS A 43 -11.39 -8.55 -0.69
CA HIS A 43 -10.76 -9.03 -1.93
C HIS A 43 -11.84 -9.28 -3.01
N SER A 44 -12.55 -8.24 -3.39
CA SER A 44 -13.55 -8.31 -4.47
C SER A 44 -13.04 -7.63 -5.73
N ILE A 45 -13.56 -8.06 -6.89
CA ILE A 45 -13.24 -7.53 -8.21
C ILE A 45 -14.52 -7.13 -8.94
N THR A 46 -14.40 -6.25 -9.93
CA THR A 46 -15.49 -5.80 -10.80
C THR A 46 -15.58 -6.71 -12.01
N LEU A 47 -16.74 -7.41 -12.17
CA LEU A 47 -16.92 -8.37 -13.25
C LEU A 47 -17.94 -7.95 -14.31
N LEU A 48 -18.94 -7.13 -13.92
CA LEU A 48 -20.13 -6.90 -14.75
C LEU A 48 -20.13 -5.56 -15.48
N THR A 49 -19.21 -4.67 -15.14
CA THR A 49 -19.11 -3.33 -15.74
C THR A 49 -17.70 -3.08 -16.26
N PRO A 50 -17.54 -2.32 -17.35
CA PRO A 50 -16.23 -1.88 -17.80
C PRO A 50 -15.52 -1.05 -16.72
N LEU A 51 -14.22 -1.25 -16.57
CA LEU A 51 -13.38 -0.39 -15.73
C LEU A 51 -13.02 0.87 -16.51
N LEU A 52 -13.41 2.03 -16.00
CA LEU A 52 -12.98 3.30 -16.56
C LEU A 52 -11.65 3.72 -15.94
N VAL A 53 -10.73 4.18 -16.78
CA VAL A 53 -9.38 4.57 -16.40
C VAL A 53 -9.14 5.99 -16.87
N GLN A 54 -8.62 6.83 -15.98
CA GLN A 54 -8.28 8.21 -16.28
C GLN A 54 -6.85 8.51 -15.84
N GLU A 55 -6.07 9.12 -16.70
CA GLU A 55 -4.78 9.70 -16.32
C GLU A 55 -4.97 10.85 -15.34
N VAL A 56 -4.15 10.84 -14.30
CA VAL A 56 -4.15 11.88 -13.28
C VAL A 56 -2.77 12.53 -13.23
N ARG A 57 -2.78 13.86 -13.09
CA ARG A 57 -1.58 14.68 -12.92
C ARG A 57 -1.52 15.24 -11.50
N ASP A 58 -0.31 15.47 -11.02
CA ASP A 58 -0.09 16.10 -9.71
C ASP A 58 -0.24 17.62 -9.78
N GLU A 59 0.09 18.31 -8.70
CA GLU A 59 -0.04 19.77 -8.60
C GLU A 59 0.90 20.52 -9.56
N GLU A 60 2.03 19.91 -9.93
CA GLU A 60 3.00 20.41 -10.89
C GLU A 60 2.64 20.05 -12.35
N GLN A 61 1.47 19.45 -12.58
CA GLN A 61 1.00 18.95 -13.88
C GLN A 61 1.83 17.77 -14.44
N GLU A 62 2.67 17.15 -13.60
CA GLU A 62 3.39 15.95 -13.97
C GLU A 62 2.49 14.72 -13.83
N PHE A 63 2.78 13.67 -14.60
CA PHE A 63 2.02 12.43 -14.56
C PHE A 63 2.14 11.76 -13.19
N LEU A 64 1.01 11.69 -12.48
CA LEU A 64 0.90 11.01 -11.20
C LEU A 64 0.67 9.51 -11.37
N GLY A 65 -0.24 9.14 -12.27
CA GLY A 65 -0.69 7.77 -12.45
C GLY A 65 -2.08 7.68 -13.04
N TRP A 66 -2.79 6.59 -12.75
CA TRP A 66 -4.13 6.31 -13.24
C TRP A 66 -5.15 6.16 -12.10
N ALA A 67 -6.26 6.87 -12.22
CA ALA A 67 -7.46 6.64 -11.43
C ALA A 67 -8.34 5.59 -12.10
N VAL A 68 -8.80 4.60 -11.36
CA VAL A 68 -9.63 3.51 -11.87
C VAL A 68 -10.99 3.56 -11.18
N GLU A 69 -12.09 3.53 -11.94
CA GLU A 69 -13.43 3.31 -11.39
C GLU A 69 -13.60 1.81 -11.08
N GLY A 70 -12.90 1.35 -10.05
CA GLY A 70 -12.82 -0.04 -9.66
C GLY A 70 -12.35 -0.20 -8.22
N ARG A 71 -12.17 -1.45 -7.82
CA ARG A 71 -11.71 -1.83 -6.50
C ARG A 71 -10.18 -1.88 -6.45
N PRO A 72 -9.56 -1.91 -5.26
CA PRO A 72 -8.09 -2.00 -5.15
C PRO A 72 -7.48 -3.19 -5.90
N ALA A 73 -8.13 -4.35 -5.86
CA ALA A 73 -7.68 -5.54 -6.61
C ALA A 73 -7.78 -5.32 -8.14
N ASP A 74 -8.83 -4.63 -8.63
CA ASP A 74 -8.95 -4.26 -10.05
C ASP A 74 -7.81 -3.34 -10.49
N CYS A 75 -7.44 -2.36 -9.64
CA CYS A 75 -6.34 -1.44 -9.91
C CYS A 75 -5.02 -2.20 -10.11
N VAL A 76 -4.72 -3.15 -9.23
CA VAL A 76 -3.50 -3.97 -9.31
C VAL A 76 -3.52 -4.85 -10.56
N LYS A 77 -4.62 -5.54 -10.80
CA LYS A 77 -4.76 -6.42 -11.95
C LYS A 77 -4.60 -5.65 -13.26
N LEU A 78 -5.27 -4.52 -13.38
CA LEU A 78 -5.21 -3.68 -14.56
C LEU A 78 -3.82 -3.07 -14.76
N ALA A 79 -3.17 -2.63 -13.67
CA ALA A 79 -1.81 -2.12 -13.71
C ALA A 79 -0.84 -3.16 -14.28
N LEU A 80 -0.89 -4.39 -13.76
CA LEU A 80 0.05 -5.44 -14.13
C LEU A 80 -0.19 -6.05 -15.50
N GLN A 81 -1.42 -5.98 -16.01
CA GLN A 81 -1.78 -6.60 -17.28
C GLN A 81 -1.79 -5.62 -18.46
N GLU A 82 -2.16 -4.35 -18.23
CA GLU A 82 -2.49 -3.43 -19.32
C GLU A 82 -1.76 -2.08 -19.24
N LEU A 83 -1.56 -1.51 -18.03
CA LEU A 83 -1.11 -0.13 -17.91
C LEU A 83 0.42 0.02 -17.81
N LEU A 84 1.09 -0.95 -17.19
CA LEU A 84 2.54 -0.90 -17.02
C LEU A 84 3.22 -1.59 -18.20
N ALA A 85 4.17 -0.90 -18.84
CA ALA A 85 4.97 -1.49 -19.92
C ALA A 85 5.86 -2.66 -19.46
N GLU A 86 6.24 -2.65 -18.19
CA GLU A 86 7.09 -3.68 -17.58
C GLU A 86 6.60 -3.95 -16.14
N PRO A 87 6.74 -5.19 -15.65
CA PRO A 87 6.38 -5.51 -14.27
C PRO A 87 7.15 -4.63 -13.27
N PRO A 88 6.53 -4.20 -12.17
CA PRO A 88 7.23 -3.51 -11.10
C PRO A 88 8.13 -4.46 -10.31
N ASP A 89 9.17 -3.93 -9.69
CA ASP A 89 10.02 -4.68 -8.75
C ASP A 89 9.31 -4.92 -7.42
N LEU A 90 8.38 -4.01 -7.09
CA LEU A 90 7.65 -4.00 -5.82
C LEU A 90 6.26 -3.39 -6.00
N LEU A 91 5.28 -3.99 -5.33
CA LEU A 91 3.94 -3.43 -5.14
C LEU A 91 3.79 -2.95 -3.69
N VAL A 92 3.33 -1.71 -3.51
CA VAL A 92 2.98 -1.19 -2.18
C VAL A 92 1.52 -0.73 -2.21
N SER A 93 0.74 -1.17 -1.22
CA SER A 93 -0.66 -0.75 -1.04
C SER A 93 -0.80 0.03 0.26
N GLY A 94 -1.32 1.24 0.19
CA GLY A 94 -1.53 2.14 1.33
C GLY A 94 -1.13 3.60 1.00
N LEU A 95 -0.91 4.46 1.97
CA LEU A 95 -0.94 4.23 3.42
C LEU A 95 -2.38 4.31 3.94
N ASN A 96 -2.94 3.21 4.39
CA ASN A 96 -4.32 3.16 4.86
C ASN A 96 -4.54 3.96 6.15
N ALA A 97 -5.64 4.68 6.21
CA ALA A 97 -6.09 5.40 7.41
C ALA A 97 -6.88 4.45 8.32
N GLY A 98 -6.19 3.62 9.08
CA GLY A 98 -6.80 2.63 9.98
C GLY A 98 -5.98 1.35 10.05
N SER A 99 -6.16 0.60 11.13
CA SER A 99 -5.43 -0.66 11.32
C SER A 99 -6.07 -1.80 10.52
N ASN A 100 -5.24 -2.54 9.80
CA ASN A 100 -5.61 -3.78 9.11
C ASN A 100 -5.01 -4.98 9.84
N ALA A 101 -5.42 -5.20 11.11
CA ALA A 101 -4.94 -6.27 11.97
C ALA A 101 -6.08 -7.21 12.39
N GLY A 102 -5.76 -8.45 12.72
CA GLY A 102 -6.73 -9.46 13.12
C GLY A 102 -7.74 -9.76 12.02
N ILE A 103 -9.01 -9.80 12.37
CA ILE A 103 -10.12 -10.09 11.43
C ILE A 103 -10.27 -9.02 10.34
N ASN A 104 -9.86 -7.77 10.59
CA ASN A 104 -9.95 -6.68 9.62
C ASN A 104 -9.11 -6.92 8.37
N VAL A 105 -8.10 -7.77 8.42
CA VAL A 105 -7.32 -8.22 7.26
C VAL A 105 -8.21 -8.76 6.15
N LEU A 106 -9.29 -9.50 6.49
CA LEU A 106 -10.19 -10.13 5.53
C LEU A 106 -11.11 -9.12 4.80
N TYR A 107 -11.35 -7.97 5.41
CA TYR A 107 -12.22 -6.93 4.86
C TYR A 107 -11.45 -5.77 4.21
N SER A 108 -10.14 -5.75 4.36
CA SER A 108 -9.30 -4.66 3.90
C SER A 108 -9.04 -4.68 2.40
N GLY A 109 -9.38 -3.60 1.71
CA GLY A 109 -9.01 -3.36 0.32
C GLY A 109 -7.50 -3.16 0.15
N THR A 110 -6.84 -2.50 1.11
CA THR A 110 -5.38 -2.32 1.15
C THR A 110 -4.66 -3.68 1.15
N VAL A 111 -5.09 -4.61 2.01
CA VAL A 111 -4.51 -5.95 2.09
C VAL A 111 -4.84 -6.76 0.84
N ALA A 112 -6.07 -6.67 0.35
CA ALA A 112 -6.51 -7.36 -0.85
C ALA A 112 -5.67 -7.00 -2.08
N ALA A 113 -5.35 -5.72 -2.26
CA ALA A 113 -4.46 -5.26 -3.33
C ALA A 113 -3.06 -5.89 -3.24
N ALA A 114 -2.49 -6.00 -2.04
CA ALA A 114 -1.20 -6.66 -1.86
C ALA A 114 -1.28 -8.17 -2.15
N VAL A 115 -2.35 -8.83 -1.72
CA VAL A 115 -2.60 -10.25 -2.02
C VAL A 115 -2.78 -10.48 -3.51
N GLU A 116 -3.54 -9.60 -4.20
CA GLU A 116 -3.69 -9.66 -5.66
C GLU A 116 -2.33 -9.57 -6.36
N GLY A 117 -1.47 -8.62 -5.96
CA GLY A 117 -0.12 -8.52 -6.49
C GLY A 117 0.71 -9.78 -6.28
N ALA A 118 0.58 -10.43 -5.12
CA ALA A 118 1.26 -11.69 -4.84
C ALA A 118 0.80 -12.81 -5.78
N PHE A 119 -0.48 -12.87 -6.18
CA PHE A 119 -0.96 -13.83 -7.20
C PHE A 119 -0.28 -13.62 -8.55
N TYR A 120 0.13 -12.40 -8.87
CA TYR A 120 0.96 -12.08 -10.05
C TYR A 120 2.47 -12.19 -9.79
N ARG A 121 2.88 -12.89 -8.73
CA ARG A 121 4.28 -13.11 -8.34
C ARG A 121 5.06 -11.82 -8.03
N GLN A 122 4.35 -10.76 -7.66
CA GLN A 122 4.99 -9.55 -7.18
C GLN A 122 5.31 -9.68 -5.68
N THR A 123 6.45 -9.13 -5.26
CA THR A 123 6.66 -8.82 -3.85
C THR A 123 5.72 -7.66 -3.51
N ALA A 124 4.82 -7.86 -2.57
CA ALA A 124 3.78 -6.88 -2.24
C ALA A 124 3.75 -6.57 -0.75
N VAL A 125 3.53 -5.29 -0.42
CA VAL A 125 3.48 -4.80 0.96
C VAL A 125 2.23 -3.97 1.17
N ALA A 126 1.38 -4.33 2.13
CA ALA A 126 0.27 -3.52 2.59
C ALA A 126 0.71 -2.69 3.80
N CYS A 127 0.54 -1.38 3.75
CA CYS A 127 0.93 -0.43 4.78
C CYS A 127 -0.28 0.27 5.37
N SER A 128 -0.41 0.22 6.71
CA SER A 128 -1.53 0.80 7.45
C SER A 128 -1.05 1.63 8.63
N LEU A 129 -1.71 2.76 8.87
CA LEU A 129 -1.51 3.58 10.04
C LEU A 129 -2.63 3.33 11.06
N GLU A 130 -2.30 2.69 12.18
CA GLU A 130 -3.20 2.65 13.32
C GLU A 130 -3.17 4.00 14.03
N TYR A 131 -4.31 4.67 14.14
CA TYR A 131 -4.41 5.99 14.75
C TYR A 131 -5.41 6.02 15.90
N ASP A 132 -5.13 6.84 16.88
CA ASP A 132 -6.12 7.32 17.84
C ASP A 132 -6.83 8.52 17.18
N LYS A 133 -8.16 8.51 17.21
CA LYS A 133 -9.14 9.29 16.41
C LYS A 133 -8.88 10.79 16.16
N LYS A 134 -7.74 11.34 16.59
CA LYS A 134 -7.46 12.78 16.56
C LYS A 134 -6.26 13.25 15.75
N ILE A 135 -5.31 12.38 15.38
CA ILE A 135 -4.07 12.83 14.73
C ILE A 135 -3.62 11.81 13.67
N HIS A 136 -3.74 12.18 12.41
CA HIS A 136 -3.22 11.44 11.27
C HIS A 136 -1.85 12.00 10.89
N ASP A 137 -0.77 11.41 11.42
CA ASP A 137 0.59 11.79 11.05
C ASP A 137 1.09 10.90 9.90
N PHE A 138 0.48 11.08 8.73
CA PHE A 138 0.87 10.35 7.52
C PHE A 138 2.33 10.55 7.12
N PRO A 139 2.94 11.77 7.20
CA PRO A 139 4.34 11.95 6.83
C PRO A 139 5.30 11.09 7.67
N THR A 140 5.08 11.04 8.98
CA THR A 140 5.92 10.20 9.85
C THR A 140 5.67 8.73 9.61
N ALA A 141 4.42 8.30 9.46
CA ALA A 141 4.06 6.92 9.16
C ALA A 141 4.63 6.45 7.81
N ALA A 142 4.56 7.29 6.77
CA ALA A 142 5.13 6.99 5.46
C ALA A 142 6.66 6.80 5.51
N ARG A 143 7.37 7.59 6.33
CA ARG A 143 8.81 7.41 6.56
C ARG A 143 9.12 6.04 7.19
N TYR A 144 8.32 5.60 8.17
CA TYR A 144 8.48 4.27 8.76
C TYR A 144 8.12 3.16 7.75
N ALA A 145 7.04 3.34 6.97
CA ALA A 145 6.69 2.42 5.90
C ALA A 145 7.84 2.23 4.91
N ARG A 146 8.47 3.33 4.47
CA ARG A 146 9.65 3.28 3.61
C ARG A 146 10.80 2.46 4.23
N GLN A 147 11.12 2.68 5.50
CA GLN A 147 12.18 1.92 6.18
C GLN A 147 11.89 0.42 6.24
N VAL A 148 10.62 0.04 6.47
CA VAL A 148 10.19 -1.37 6.42
C VAL A 148 10.33 -1.92 5.00
N VAL A 149 9.90 -1.17 4.00
CA VAL A 149 10.04 -1.55 2.58
C VAL A 149 11.50 -1.77 2.20
N GLU A 150 12.41 -0.88 2.59
CA GLU A 150 13.85 -1.02 2.36
C GLU A 150 14.39 -2.35 2.90
N GLN A 151 13.98 -2.72 4.10
CA GLN A 151 14.40 -3.98 4.71
C GLN A 151 13.80 -5.20 4.02
N ILE A 152 12.52 -5.14 3.65
CA ILE A 152 11.87 -6.21 2.90
C ILE A 152 12.61 -6.46 1.59
N VAL A 153 12.91 -5.41 0.83
CA VAL A 153 13.65 -5.51 -0.45
C VAL A 153 15.05 -6.07 -0.23
N ALA A 154 15.75 -5.65 0.83
CA ALA A 154 17.10 -6.12 1.14
C ALA A 154 17.16 -7.62 1.49
N HIS A 155 16.14 -8.13 2.18
CA HIS A 155 16.09 -9.53 2.63
C HIS A 155 15.40 -10.48 1.63
N HIS A 156 14.62 -9.92 0.70
CA HIS A 156 13.84 -10.68 -0.28
C HIS A 156 14.03 -10.11 -1.69
N PRO A 157 15.26 -10.14 -2.23
CA PRO A 157 15.51 -9.66 -3.58
C PRO A 157 14.84 -10.57 -4.61
N GLY A 158 14.04 -9.97 -5.48
CA GLY A 158 13.42 -10.64 -6.61
C GLY A 158 11.93 -10.96 -6.46
N PRO A 159 11.29 -11.32 -7.60
CA PRO A 159 9.86 -11.60 -7.63
C PRO A 159 9.50 -12.86 -6.81
N GLY A 160 8.39 -12.81 -6.10
CA GLY A 160 7.93 -13.92 -5.28
C GLY A 160 6.46 -13.82 -4.88
N TRP A 161 5.84 -14.94 -4.52
CA TRP A 161 4.48 -15.02 -3.99
C TRP A 161 4.44 -14.51 -2.55
N ARG A 162 4.59 -13.21 -2.33
CA ARG A 162 4.67 -12.66 -0.97
C ARG A 162 3.81 -11.43 -0.84
N ALA A 163 2.81 -11.52 0.02
CA ALA A 163 2.11 -10.35 0.53
C ALA A 163 2.48 -10.15 1.99
N MET A 164 2.98 -8.98 2.34
CA MET A 164 3.39 -8.61 3.68
C MET A 164 2.52 -7.48 4.20
N ILE A 165 2.16 -7.53 5.48
CA ILE A 165 1.32 -6.51 6.10
C ILE A 165 2.16 -5.76 7.12
N CYS A 166 2.29 -4.45 6.92
CA CYS A 166 2.94 -3.53 7.84
C CYS A 166 1.89 -2.66 8.52
N SER A 167 1.75 -2.79 9.84
CA SER A 167 0.89 -1.91 10.63
C SER A 167 1.74 -1.01 11.52
N ILE A 168 1.60 0.31 11.36
CA ILE A 168 2.36 1.32 12.06
C ILE A 168 1.48 1.87 13.16
N THR A 169 1.86 1.62 14.42
CA THR A 169 1.09 2.03 15.60
C THR A 169 1.79 3.19 16.31
N ARG A 170 1.04 4.24 16.64
CA ARG A 170 1.51 5.28 17.55
C ARG A 170 1.27 4.85 18.99
N ARG A 171 2.33 4.51 19.74
CA ARG A 171 2.23 4.36 21.20
C ARG A 171 2.28 5.74 21.85
N ALA A 172 1.21 6.12 22.54
CA ALA A 172 1.25 7.18 23.53
C ALA A 172 2.03 6.64 24.75
N SER A 173 3.30 7.00 24.89
CA SER A 173 3.99 6.82 26.16
C SER A 173 3.66 8.03 27.04
N SER A 174 3.22 7.80 28.27
CA SER A 174 2.91 8.81 29.27
C SER A 174 4.14 9.61 29.79
N ALA A 175 5.30 9.36 29.21
CA ALA A 175 6.52 10.10 29.51
C ALA A 175 7.28 10.40 28.21
N ALA A 176 7.28 11.69 27.84
CA ALA A 176 8.12 12.33 26.82
C ALA A 176 7.89 11.92 25.34
N ARG A 177 7.35 12.90 24.58
CA ARG A 177 7.50 13.10 23.13
C ARG A 177 7.40 11.84 22.27
N GLY A 178 6.20 11.64 21.75
CA GLY A 178 5.73 10.55 20.90
C GLY A 178 6.76 9.93 19.95
N LYS A 179 7.33 8.81 20.34
CA LYS A 179 8.00 7.89 19.42
C LYS A 179 6.95 6.98 18.80
N LEU A 180 6.89 6.96 17.48
CA LEU A 180 6.19 5.92 16.74
C LEU A 180 6.99 4.61 16.88
N SER A 181 6.32 3.53 17.26
CA SER A 181 6.87 2.18 17.18
C SER A 181 6.11 1.40 16.11
N GLY A 182 6.80 0.87 15.12
CA GLY A 182 6.20 -0.02 14.13
C GLY A 182 6.14 -1.44 14.68
N ARG A 183 4.99 -2.10 14.57
CA ARG A 183 4.90 -3.56 14.60
C ARG A 183 4.68 -4.02 13.18
N THR A 184 5.62 -4.78 12.65
CA THR A 184 5.47 -5.44 11.36
C THR A 184 5.02 -6.87 11.64
N SER A 185 3.80 -7.20 11.28
CA SER A 185 3.34 -8.59 11.22
C SER A 185 3.48 -9.04 9.77
N VAL A 186 4.45 -9.91 9.52
CA VAL A 186 4.64 -10.49 8.18
C VAL A 186 3.87 -11.79 8.13
N TYR A 187 2.83 -11.83 7.31
CA TYR A 187 2.20 -13.07 6.89
C TYR A 187 2.84 -13.48 5.56
N SER A 188 3.74 -14.46 5.61
CA SER A 188 4.21 -15.12 4.40
C SER A 188 3.69 -16.55 4.41
N SER A 189 3.50 -17.14 3.23
CA SER A 189 3.20 -18.56 3.08
C SER A 189 4.34 -19.45 3.60
N ASP A 190 5.53 -18.88 3.79
CA ASP A 190 6.67 -19.51 4.46
C ASP A 190 6.83 -18.86 5.83
N THR A 191 6.46 -19.62 6.84
CA THR A 191 6.36 -19.29 8.26
C THR A 191 7.58 -18.54 8.80
N ALA A 192 7.56 -17.21 8.78
CA ALA A 192 8.45 -16.39 9.60
C ALA A 192 7.75 -15.09 10.00
N MET A 193 7.39 -14.99 11.26
CA MET A 193 6.85 -13.80 11.88
C MET A 193 8.02 -12.90 12.29
N LEU A 194 8.30 -11.84 11.52
CA LEU A 194 9.27 -10.82 11.92
C LEU A 194 8.58 -9.80 12.82
N THR A 195 8.82 -9.87 14.12
CA THR A 195 8.40 -8.83 15.07
C THR A 195 9.55 -7.84 15.27
N TRP A 196 9.31 -6.58 14.93
CA TRP A 196 10.20 -5.47 15.28
C TRP A 196 9.81 -4.88 16.64
N ARG A 197 10.83 -4.64 17.49
CA ARG A 197 10.71 -3.88 18.74
C ARG A 197 11.29 -2.47 18.58
#